data_fc37b67ec6a92d5dbedced144d88d559
#
_entry.id   fc37b67ec6a92d5dbedced144d88d559
#
_cell.length_a   1.000
_cell.length_b   1.000
_cell.length_c   1.000
_cell.angle_alpha   90.00
_cell.angle_beta   90.00
_cell.angle_gamma   90.00
#
_symmetry.space_group_name_H-M   'P 1'
#
loop_
_entity.id
_entity.type
_entity.pdbx_description
1 polymer ?
#
loop_
_entity_poly.entity_id
_entity_poly.type
_entity_poly.pdbx_seq_one_letter_code
_entity_poly.pdbx_strand_id
1 'polypeptide(L)'
;VEHLWESLLELVPEQNFLLVAFQVENWNRDFSPWEASAVFGKESFAGQGLKTLRWLTEECVPHIDRTFGVKDREHWLMGYSLAGLFALWAAYESDVFSGIVCCSGSLWFPDWDHYVRDHVIQSKCSVYLSLGGKEEKTKNKVMAAVGDRTRVQEGLLQEDSMVESVVLEWNAGGHFADAGKRLSKGVKWMFGVKSGL
;
A
#
# COMPACT_ATOMS: atom_id res chain seq x y z
N VAL A 1 11.97 4.03 -9.75
CA VAL A 1 12.04 5.17 -8.81
C VAL A 1 12.08 6.50 -9.58
N GLU A 2 12.90 6.66 -10.63
CA GLU A 2 13.04 7.90 -11.40
C GLU A 2 11.70 8.44 -11.93
N HIS A 3 10.92 7.66 -12.66
CA HIS A 3 9.60 8.07 -13.16
C HIS A 3 8.60 8.41 -12.06
N LEU A 4 8.71 7.77 -10.90
CA LEU A 4 7.90 8.12 -9.74
C LEU A 4 8.29 9.50 -9.21
N TRP A 5 9.60 9.77 -9.10
CA TRP A 5 10.12 11.05 -8.62
C TRP A 5 9.72 12.21 -9.54
N GLU A 6 9.89 12.05 -10.85
CA GLU A 6 9.45 13.04 -11.85
C GLU A 6 7.95 13.35 -11.72
N SER A 7 7.12 12.31 -11.61
CA SER A 7 5.67 12.46 -11.41
C SER A 7 5.32 13.15 -10.09
N LEU A 8 6.07 12.91 -9.02
CA LEU A 8 5.85 13.57 -7.74
C LEU A 8 6.22 15.05 -7.83
N LEU A 9 7.32 15.42 -8.44
CA LEU A 9 7.71 16.82 -8.65
C LEU A 9 6.66 17.59 -9.47
N GLU A 10 6.02 16.93 -10.43
CA GLU A 10 4.93 17.53 -11.21
C GLU A 10 3.64 17.70 -10.42
N LEU A 11 3.25 16.69 -9.62
CA LEU A 11 1.93 16.65 -8.97
C LEU A 11 1.89 17.33 -7.60
N VAL A 12 3.03 17.42 -6.91
CA VAL A 12 3.15 18.00 -5.55
C VAL A 12 4.37 18.92 -5.43
N PRO A 13 4.55 19.90 -6.33
CA PRO A 13 5.78 20.69 -6.44
C PRO A 13 6.09 21.54 -5.20
N GLU A 14 5.08 21.92 -4.45
CA GLU A 14 5.22 22.81 -3.28
C GLU A 14 5.25 22.05 -1.94
N GLN A 15 5.18 20.73 -1.98
CA GLN A 15 5.14 19.93 -0.76
C GLN A 15 6.57 19.59 -0.28
N ASN A 16 6.78 19.70 1.02
CA ASN A 16 8.05 19.32 1.63
C ASN A 16 7.95 17.92 2.22
N PHE A 17 8.61 16.94 1.61
CA PHE A 17 8.61 15.55 2.02
C PHE A 17 9.95 14.87 1.75
N LEU A 18 10.19 13.78 2.46
CA LEU A 18 11.30 12.88 2.21
C LEU A 18 10.76 11.58 1.60
N LEU A 19 11.20 11.25 0.39
CA LEU A 19 10.90 9.98 -0.25
C LEU A 19 12.02 8.98 0.05
N VAL A 20 11.68 7.92 0.77
CA VAL A 20 12.57 6.80 1.07
C VAL A 20 12.15 5.59 0.28
N ALA A 21 13.04 5.05 -0.54
CA ALA A 21 12.81 3.81 -1.27
C ALA A 21 13.68 2.70 -0.68
N PHE A 22 13.09 1.55 -0.42
CA PHE A 22 13.82 0.36 0.00
C PHE A 22 13.57 -0.81 -0.96
N GLN A 23 14.49 -1.74 -0.96
CA GLN A 23 14.43 -2.95 -1.79
C GLN A 23 14.53 -4.18 -0.88
N VAL A 24 13.72 -5.19 -1.17
CA VAL A 24 13.81 -6.50 -0.52
C VAL A 24 14.57 -7.50 -1.39
N GLU A 25 15.10 -8.54 -0.79
CA GLU A 25 15.83 -9.58 -1.51
C GLU A 25 14.92 -10.51 -2.33
N ASN A 26 13.77 -10.87 -1.74
CA ASN A 26 12.80 -11.74 -2.39
C ASN A 26 11.39 -11.17 -2.23
N TRP A 27 10.78 -10.81 -3.36
CA TRP A 27 9.49 -10.15 -3.44
C TRP A 27 8.36 -10.96 -2.80
N ASN A 28 8.25 -12.25 -3.15
CA ASN A 28 7.17 -13.11 -2.65
C ASN A 28 7.36 -13.50 -1.19
N ARG A 29 8.61 -13.64 -0.74
CA ARG A 29 8.92 -13.94 0.66
C ARG A 29 8.67 -12.74 1.57
N ASP A 30 9.22 -11.58 1.20
CA ASP A 30 9.42 -10.46 2.11
C ASP A 30 8.21 -9.54 2.19
N PHE A 31 7.30 -9.56 1.18
CA PHE A 31 6.08 -8.77 1.19
C PHE A 31 4.80 -9.57 1.45
N SER A 32 4.87 -10.88 1.57
CA SER A 32 3.68 -11.67 1.89
C SER A 32 3.39 -11.68 3.40
N PRO A 33 2.13 -11.41 3.81
CA PRO A 33 1.74 -11.43 5.21
C PRO A 33 1.93 -12.78 5.89
N TRP A 34 1.61 -13.84 5.19
CA TRP A 34 1.72 -15.26 5.64
C TRP A 34 2.09 -16.18 4.49
N GLU A 35 2.37 -17.45 4.81
CA GLU A 35 2.65 -18.45 3.80
C GLU A 35 1.42 -18.75 2.95
N ALA A 36 1.62 -18.84 1.64
CA ALA A 36 0.58 -19.22 0.69
C ALA A 36 1.16 -19.90 -0.55
N SER A 37 0.37 -20.77 -1.18
CA SER A 37 0.75 -21.40 -2.44
C SER A 37 0.84 -20.38 -3.56
N ALA A 38 1.64 -20.68 -4.58
CA ALA A 38 1.75 -19.87 -5.78
C ALA A 38 0.38 -19.69 -6.46
N VAL A 39 -0.02 -18.45 -6.71
CA VAL A 39 -1.22 -18.09 -7.46
C VAL A 39 -0.91 -17.93 -8.94
N PHE A 40 0.33 -17.55 -9.25
CA PHE A 40 0.88 -17.48 -10.61
C PHE A 40 2.34 -17.91 -10.59
N GLY A 41 2.85 -18.39 -11.72
CA GLY A 41 4.22 -18.91 -11.78
C GLY A 41 4.40 -20.19 -10.95
N LYS A 42 5.58 -20.36 -10.37
CA LYS A 42 5.95 -21.56 -9.58
C LYS A 42 6.40 -21.21 -8.16
N GLU A 43 6.64 -19.96 -7.85
CA GLU A 43 7.16 -19.50 -6.57
C GLU A 43 6.01 -19.25 -5.60
N SER A 44 6.04 -19.91 -4.45
CA SER A 44 5.11 -19.69 -3.35
C SER A 44 5.44 -18.43 -2.56
N PHE A 45 4.54 -18.02 -1.69
CA PHE A 45 4.72 -16.92 -0.76
C PHE A 45 5.19 -17.47 0.58
N ALA A 46 6.30 -16.96 1.11
CA ALA A 46 6.91 -17.51 2.32
C ALA A 46 6.53 -16.76 3.62
N GLY A 47 5.69 -15.75 3.56
CA GLY A 47 5.08 -15.14 4.75
C GLY A 47 6.04 -14.40 5.69
N GLN A 48 7.10 -13.79 5.17
CA GLN A 48 8.05 -13.04 6.02
C GLN A 48 7.78 -11.54 6.07
N GLY A 49 6.60 -11.09 5.68
CA GLY A 49 6.20 -9.69 5.74
C GLY A 49 6.37 -9.07 7.12
N LEU A 50 6.10 -9.82 8.19
CA LEU A 50 6.29 -9.33 9.56
C LEU A 50 7.75 -8.97 9.87
N LYS A 51 8.71 -9.71 9.32
CA LYS A 51 10.13 -9.40 9.47
C LYS A 51 10.48 -8.08 8.76
N THR A 52 9.96 -7.88 7.55
CA THR A 52 10.13 -6.64 6.80
C THR A 52 9.48 -5.46 7.53
N LEU A 53 8.27 -5.65 8.07
CA LEU A 53 7.56 -4.63 8.82
C LEU A 53 8.34 -4.22 10.09
N ARG A 54 8.82 -5.18 10.87
CA ARG A 54 9.64 -4.89 12.05
C ARG A 54 10.91 -4.12 11.70
N TRP A 55 11.62 -4.53 10.67
CA TRP A 55 12.77 -3.78 10.20
C TRP A 55 12.41 -2.34 9.82
N LEU A 56 11.28 -2.13 9.13
CA LEU A 56 10.81 -0.78 8.79
C LEU A 56 10.51 0.05 10.04
N THR A 57 9.76 -0.50 11.00
CA THR A 57 9.25 0.25 12.15
C THR A 57 10.28 0.41 13.28
N GLU A 58 11.14 -0.58 13.49
CA GLU A 58 12.09 -0.60 14.61
C GLU A 58 13.48 -0.07 14.24
N GLU A 59 13.86 -0.15 12.95
CA GLU A 59 15.20 0.25 12.50
C GLU A 59 15.17 1.39 11.46
N CYS A 60 14.46 1.19 10.33
CA CYS A 60 14.50 2.09 9.18
C CYS A 60 13.89 3.46 9.51
N VAL A 61 12.64 3.51 9.95
CA VAL A 61 11.95 4.77 10.31
C VAL A 61 12.71 5.51 11.40
N PRO A 62 13.09 4.91 12.54
CA PRO A 62 13.87 5.61 13.57
C PRO A 62 15.24 6.08 13.07
N HIS A 63 15.87 5.36 12.15
CA HIS A 63 17.14 5.80 11.56
C HIS A 63 16.94 7.05 10.69
N ILE A 64 15.92 7.06 9.84
CA ILE A 64 15.57 8.21 8.99
C ILE A 64 15.24 9.44 9.84
N ASP A 65 14.41 9.28 10.87
CA ASP A 65 14.00 10.36 11.75
C ASP A 65 15.21 11.02 12.43
N ARG A 66 16.14 10.22 12.92
CA ARG A 66 17.39 10.73 13.53
C ARG A 66 18.29 11.41 12.51
N THR A 67 18.45 10.81 11.32
CA THR A 67 19.40 11.29 10.30
C THR A 67 18.97 12.62 9.69
N PHE A 68 17.67 12.77 9.44
CA PHE A 68 17.12 13.96 8.76
C PHE A 68 16.42 14.92 9.71
N GLY A 69 16.40 14.65 11.01
CA GLY A 69 15.79 15.52 12.02
C GLY A 69 14.28 15.69 11.80
N VAL A 70 13.60 14.67 11.29
CA VAL A 70 12.16 14.72 10.94
C VAL A 70 11.25 14.30 12.09
N LYS A 71 11.69 14.58 13.32
CA LYS A 71 10.94 14.30 14.54
C LYS A 71 9.52 14.90 14.48
N ASP A 72 8.55 14.14 14.97
CA ASP A 72 7.12 14.51 14.98
C ASP A 72 6.49 14.64 13.57
N ARG A 73 7.05 13.99 12.56
CA ARG A 73 6.51 13.94 11.21
C ARG A 73 5.62 12.70 11.01
N GLU A 74 4.68 12.84 10.07
CA GLU A 74 3.86 11.71 9.63
C GLU A 74 4.66 10.77 8.73
N HIS A 75 4.48 9.47 8.92
CA HIS A 75 5.05 8.44 8.06
C HIS A 75 3.94 7.83 7.22
N TRP A 76 4.16 7.80 5.92
CA TRP A 76 3.26 7.16 4.96
C TRP A 76 3.98 5.99 4.30
N LEU A 77 3.26 4.88 4.14
CA LEU A 77 3.78 3.71 3.46
C LEU A 77 3.04 3.53 2.13
N MET A 78 3.79 3.35 1.05
CA MET A 78 3.20 3.14 -0.26
C MET A 78 3.79 1.93 -0.97
N GLY A 79 2.95 1.26 -1.74
CA GLY A 79 3.37 0.11 -2.51
C GLY A 79 2.48 -0.19 -3.70
N TYR A 80 3.02 -0.99 -4.60
CA TYR A 80 2.36 -1.48 -5.81
C TYR A 80 2.29 -3.00 -5.80
N SER A 81 1.18 -3.59 -6.25
CA SER A 81 1.02 -5.04 -6.34
C SER A 81 1.14 -5.72 -4.96
N LEU A 82 2.02 -6.68 -4.78
CA LEU A 82 2.25 -7.33 -3.48
C LEU A 82 2.80 -6.35 -2.43
N ALA A 83 3.63 -5.37 -2.84
CA ALA A 83 4.05 -4.30 -1.93
C ALA A 83 2.87 -3.35 -1.57
N GLY A 84 1.86 -3.24 -2.44
CA GLY A 84 0.60 -2.54 -2.11
C GLY A 84 -0.23 -3.28 -1.07
N LEU A 85 -0.34 -4.60 -1.19
CA LEU A 85 -0.91 -5.45 -0.14
C LEU A 85 -0.15 -5.32 1.17
N PHE A 86 1.19 -5.39 1.12
CA PHE A 86 2.05 -5.23 2.28
C PHE A 86 1.84 -3.87 2.97
N ALA A 87 1.78 -2.78 2.20
CA ALA A 87 1.55 -1.45 2.76
C ALA A 87 0.19 -1.36 3.48
N LEU A 88 -0.86 -1.93 2.90
CA LEU A 88 -2.17 -1.96 3.54
C LEU A 88 -2.19 -2.86 4.77
N TRP A 89 -1.58 -4.05 4.69
CA TRP A 89 -1.45 -4.97 5.81
C TRP A 89 -0.65 -4.36 6.98
N ALA A 90 0.37 -3.56 6.68
CA ALA A 90 1.15 -2.86 7.70
C ALA A 90 0.31 -1.96 8.61
N ALA A 91 -0.79 -1.38 8.10
CA ALA A 91 -1.70 -0.57 8.93
C ALA A 91 -2.54 -1.41 9.91
N TYR A 92 -2.76 -2.70 9.62
CA TYR A 92 -3.40 -3.63 10.53
C TYR A 92 -2.44 -4.17 11.61
N GLU A 93 -1.13 -4.12 11.38
CA GLU A 93 -0.11 -4.71 12.27
C GLU A 93 0.72 -3.66 13.04
N SER A 94 0.62 -2.37 12.69
CA SER A 94 1.48 -1.32 13.22
C SER A 94 0.75 0.02 13.29
N ASP A 95 1.07 0.80 14.30
CA ASP A 95 0.57 2.16 14.53
C ASP A 95 1.50 3.27 13.98
N VAL A 96 2.58 2.90 13.30
CA VAL A 96 3.61 3.84 12.83
C VAL A 96 3.15 4.68 11.63
N PHE A 97 2.26 4.13 10.78
CA PHE A 97 1.91 4.76 9.51
C PHE A 97 0.55 5.45 9.58
N SER A 98 0.54 6.78 9.43
CA SER A 98 -0.68 7.60 9.37
C SER A 98 -1.26 7.73 7.95
N GLY A 99 -0.60 7.16 6.95
CA GLY A 99 -1.05 7.18 5.57
C GLY A 99 -0.62 5.94 4.80
N ILE A 100 -1.56 5.37 4.03
CA ILE A 100 -1.33 4.19 3.20
C ILE A 100 -1.70 4.49 1.75
N VAL A 101 -0.77 4.21 0.84
CA VAL A 101 -1.03 4.26 -0.60
C VAL A 101 -0.87 2.86 -1.19
N CYS A 102 -1.99 2.17 -1.37
CA CYS A 102 -2.07 0.81 -1.90
C CYS A 102 -2.51 0.85 -3.38
N CYS A 103 -1.55 0.80 -4.30
CA CYS A 103 -1.83 0.82 -5.73
C CYS A 103 -1.81 -0.59 -6.32
N SER A 104 -2.90 -0.96 -7.01
CA SER A 104 -3.07 -2.29 -7.62
C SER A 104 -2.69 -3.42 -6.65
N GLY A 105 -3.02 -3.24 -5.36
CA GLY A 105 -2.66 -4.17 -4.30
C GLY A 105 -3.17 -5.58 -4.59
N SER A 106 -2.35 -6.58 -4.30
CA SER A 106 -2.66 -7.99 -4.53
C SER A 106 -3.73 -8.51 -3.56
N LEU A 107 -4.89 -7.81 -3.47
CA LEU A 107 -5.96 -8.13 -2.51
C LEU A 107 -6.68 -9.46 -2.83
N TRP A 108 -6.32 -10.11 -3.93
CA TRP A 108 -6.63 -11.49 -4.23
C TRP A 108 -5.82 -12.50 -3.41
N PHE A 109 -4.89 -12.05 -2.58
CA PHE A 109 -4.02 -12.90 -1.76
C PHE A 109 -4.86 -13.89 -0.92
N PRO A 110 -4.46 -15.17 -0.83
CA PRO A 110 -5.21 -16.19 -0.09
C PRO A 110 -5.52 -15.74 1.35
N ASP A 111 -6.76 -15.95 1.78
CA ASP A 111 -7.29 -15.64 3.11
C ASP A 111 -7.32 -14.14 3.49
N TRP A 112 -6.95 -13.22 2.57
CA TRP A 112 -6.99 -11.79 2.83
C TRP A 112 -8.37 -11.28 3.26
N ASP A 113 -9.44 -11.76 2.63
CA ASP A 113 -10.82 -11.37 2.95
C ASP A 113 -11.31 -11.85 4.33
N HIS A 114 -10.78 -12.97 4.83
CA HIS A 114 -11.02 -13.42 6.20
C HIS A 114 -10.23 -12.53 7.17
N TYR A 115 -8.94 -12.33 6.91
CA TYR A 115 -8.08 -11.53 7.76
C TYR A 115 -8.65 -10.12 8.01
N VAL A 116 -9.03 -9.38 6.96
CA VAL A 116 -9.51 -7.99 7.11
C VAL A 116 -10.86 -7.86 7.79
N ARG A 117 -11.66 -8.93 7.89
CA ARG A 117 -12.93 -8.93 8.64
C ARG A 117 -12.73 -9.12 10.14
N ASP A 118 -11.63 -9.77 10.52
CA ASP A 118 -11.31 -10.11 11.90
C ASP A 118 -10.33 -9.11 12.55
N HIS A 119 -9.80 -8.16 11.78
CA HIS A 119 -8.81 -7.18 12.24
C HIS A 119 -9.25 -5.76 11.95
N VAL A 120 -8.79 -4.83 12.78
CA VAL A 120 -9.00 -3.39 12.63
C VAL A 120 -7.67 -2.66 12.47
N ILE A 121 -7.70 -1.49 11.86
CA ILE A 121 -6.52 -0.63 11.72
C ILE A 121 -6.02 -0.21 13.11
N GLN A 122 -4.69 -0.22 13.31
CA GLN A 122 -4.08 -0.04 14.63
C GLN A 122 -4.03 1.42 15.10
N SER A 123 -4.01 2.39 14.18
CA SER A 123 -3.97 3.82 14.52
C SER A 123 -4.69 4.66 13.49
N LYS A 124 -4.93 5.93 13.82
CA LYS A 124 -5.56 6.88 12.89
C LYS A 124 -4.75 6.98 11.60
N CYS A 125 -5.36 6.64 10.48
CA CYS A 125 -4.73 6.74 9.17
C CYS A 125 -5.70 7.12 8.06
N SER A 126 -5.15 7.58 6.94
CA SER A 126 -5.87 7.77 5.67
C SER A 126 -5.39 6.75 4.66
N VAL A 127 -6.29 6.19 3.85
CA VAL A 127 -5.98 5.10 2.92
C VAL A 127 -6.40 5.46 1.50
N TYR A 128 -5.43 5.44 0.60
CA TYR A 128 -5.67 5.54 -0.83
C TYR A 128 -5.55 4.16 -1.47
N LEU A 129 -6.63 3.71 -2.10
CA LEU A 129 -6.67 2.49 -2.91
C LEU A 129 -6.72 2.87 -4.38
N SER A 130 -6.00 2.17 -5.23
CA SER A 130 -6.18 2.32 -6.67
C SER A 130 -6.10 0.99 -7.40
N LEU A 131 -6.90 0.87 -8.48
CA LEU A 131 -6.94 -0.31 -9.32
C LEU A 131 -7.10 0.07 -10.79
N GLY A 132 -6.52 -0.72 -11.70
CA GLY A 132 -6.76 -0.57 -13.12
C GLY A 132 -8.03 -1.28 -13.56
N GLY A 133 -8.91 -0.62 -14.32
CA GLY A 133 -10.21 -1.14 -14.73
C GLY A 133 -10.17 -2.39 -15.66
N LYS A 134 -8.95 -2.84 -16.04
CA LYS A 134 -8.76 -4.11 -16.78
C LYS A 134 -8.17 -5.22 -15.91
N GLU A 135 -7.80 -4.97 -14.65
CA GLU A 135 -7.15 -5.97 -13.79
C GLU A 135 -8.10 -7.11 -13.42
N GLU A 136 -9.36 -6.81 -13.13
CA GLU A 136 -10.39 -7.82 -12.87
C GLU A 136 -10.77 -8.66 -14.11
N LYS A 137 -10.27 -8.30 -15.30
CA LYS A 137 -10.53 -9.01 -16.57
C LYS A 137 -9.42 -10.01 -16.95
N THR A 138 -8.49 -10.27 -16.04
CA THR A 138 -7.43 -11.28 -16.25
C THR A 138 -8.00 -12.70 -16.38
N LYS A 139 -7.27 -13.57 -17.10
CA LYS A 139 -7.66 -14.99 -17.27
C LYS A 139 -7.49 -15.82 -16.00
N ASN A 140 -6.59 -15.43 -15.11
CA ASN A 140 -6.42 -16.09 -13.82
C ASN A 140 -7.57 -15.71 -12.90
N LYS A 141 -8.44 -16.68 -12.57
CA LYS A 141 -9.67 -16.45 -11.81
C LYS A 141 -9.41 -15.95 -10.39
N VAL A 142 -8.32 -16.38 -9.76
CA VAL A 142 -7.94 -15.90 -8.41
C VAL A 142 -7.56 -14.43 -8.49
N MET A 143 -6.70 -14.06 -9.43
CA MET A 143 -6.28 -12.66 -9.61
C MET A 143 -7.45 -11.77 -10.10
N ALA A 144 -8.39 -12.32 -10.87
CA ALA A 144 -9.56 -11.57 -11.34
C ALA A 144 -10.46 -11.09 -10.18
N ALA A 145 -10.43 -11.77 -9.05
CA ALA A 145 -11.18 -11.37 -7.86
C ALA A 145 -10.69 -10.04 -7.24
N VAL A 146 -9.57 -9.47 -7.72
CA VAL A 146 -8.99 -8.23 -7.19
C VAL A 146 -10.00 -7.07 -7.21
N GLY A 147 -10.83 -6.96 -8.24
CA GLY A 147 -11.82 -5.88 -8.33
C GLY A 147 -12.83 -5.92 -7.20
N ASP A 148 -13.47 -7.07 -7.00
CA ASP A 148 -14.47 -7.25 -5.94
C ASP A 148 -13.84 -7.14 -4.55
N ARG A 149 -12.67 -7.73 -4.36
CA ARG A 149 -11.97 -7.65 -3.08
C ARG A 149 -11.53 -6.22 -2.73
N THR A 150 -11.15 -5.42 -3.73
CA THR A 150 -10.80 -4.01 -3.49
C THR A 150 -12.03 -3.18 -3.11
N ARG A 151 -13.20 -3.44 -3.73
CA ARG A 151 -14.48 -2.79 -3.33
C ARG A 151 -14.91 -3.18 -1.92
N VAL A 152 -14.77 -4.46 -1.55
CA VAL A 152 -15.06 -4.94 -0.20
C VAL A 152 -14.10 -4.28 0.81
N GLN A 153 -12.81 -4.20 0.48
CA GLN A 153 -11.80 -3.54 1.30
C GLN A 153 -12.12 -2.07 1.53
N GLU A 154 -12.51 -1.34 0.49
CA GLU A 154 -12.93 0.06 0.62
C GLU A 154 -14.11 0.19 1.60
N GLY A 155 -15.14 -0.65 1.48
CA GLY A 155 -16.28 -0.64 2.38
C GLY A 155 -15.90 -0.91 3.84
N LEU A 156 -15.04 -1.89 4.10
CA LEU A 156 -14.56 -2.19 5.45
C LEU A 156 -13.75 -1.02 6.04
N LEU A 157 -12.92 -0.36 5.23
CA LEU A 157 -12.16 0.82 5.67
C LEU A 157 -13.07 2.04 5.94
N GLN A 158 -14.17 2.19 5.22
CA GLN A 158 -15.17 3.24 5.49
C GLN A 158 -15.89 3.06 6.83
N GLU A 159 -16.03 1.82 7.29
CA GLU A 159 -16.66 1.45 8.55
C GLU A 159 -15.67 1.44 9.74
N ASP A 160 -14.36 1.41 9.47
CA ASP A 160 -13.33 1.36 10.51
C ASP A 160 -13.14 2.74 11.15
N SER A 161 -13.36 2.83 12.46
CA SER A 161 -13.26 4.08 13.23
C SER A 161 -11.84 4.67 13.28
N MET A 162 -10.82 3.89 12.95
CA MET A 162 -9.42 4.36 12.85
C MET A 162 -9.11 4.98 11.49
N VAL A 163 -9.94 4.78 10.48
CA VAL A 163 -9.73 5.35 9.15
C VAL A 163 -10.36 6.74 9.08
N GLU A 164 -9.53 7.77 8.93
CA GLU A 164 -9.96 9.17 8.84
C GLU A 164 -10.53 9.51 7.45
N SER A 165 -9.92 8.93 6.41
CA SER A 165 -10.36 9.10 5.02
C SER A 165 -9.95 7.90 4.20
N VAL A 166 -10.81 7.47 3.29
CA VAL A 166 -10.50 6.43 2.31
C VAL A 166 -11.04 6.81 0.95
N VAL A 167 -10.30 6.46 -0.10
CA VAL A 167 -10.74 6.59 -1.49
C VAL A 167 -10.28 5.40 -2.32
N LEU A 168 -11.12 4.96 -3.25
CA LEU A 168 -10.76 4.01 -4.30
C LEU A 168 -10.78 4.73 -5.66
N GLU A 169 -9.62 4.88 -6.27
CA GLU A 169 -9.50 5.45 -7.62
C GLU A 169 -9.33 4.36 -8.68
N TRP A 170 -10.26 4.32 -9.63
CA TRP A 170 -10.16 3.47 -10.81
C TRP A 170 -9.36 4.16 -11.90
N ASN A 171 -8.31 3.49 -12.38
CA ASN A 171 -7.44 4.00 -13.43
C ASN A 171 -7.67 3.27 -14.77
N ALA A 172 -7.33 3.92 -15.87
CA ALA A 172 -7.31 3.26 -17.17
C ALA A 172 -6.23 2.17 -17.22
N GLY A 173 -6.46 1.13 -18.00
CA GLY A 173 -5.48 0.06 -18.26
C GLY A 173 -5.52 -1.09 -17.27
N GLY A 174 -4.49 -1.93 -17.35
CA GLY A 174 -4.30 -3.13 -16.53
C GLY A 174 -3.20 -2.92 -15.48
N HIS A 175 -2.76 -4.03 -14.91
CA HIS A 175 -1.83 -4.08 -13.77
C HIS A 175 -0.51 -3.33 -13.99
N PHE A 176 0.03 -3.30 -15.19
CA PHE A 176 1.33 -2.68 -15.48
C PHE A 176 1.23 -1.27 -16.07
N ALA A 177 0.02 -0.70 -16.14
CA ALA A 177 -0.17 0.64 -16.71
C ALA A 177 0.11 1.72 -15.65
N ASP A 178 1.05 2.60 -15.97
CA ASP A 178 1.32 3.86 -15.25
C ASP A 178 1.53 3.74 -13.73
N ALA A 179 2.24 2.69 -13.26
CA ALA A 179 2.45 2.43 -11.84
C ALA A 179 3.00 3.65 -11.07
N GLY A 180 4.00 4.35 -11.61
CA GLY A 180 4.57 5.55 -11.01
C GLY A 180 3.54 6.67 -10.86
N LYS A 181 2.74 6.93 -11.90
CA LYS A 181 1.69 7.95 -11.88
C LYS A 181 0.57 7.63 -10.89
N ARG A 182 0.21 6.34 -10.75
CA ARG A 182 -0.80 5.92 -9.76
C ARG A 182 -0.33 6.14 -8.32
N LEU A 183 0.94 5.79 -8.03
CA LEU A 183 1.56 6.08 -6.73
C LEU A 183 1.60 7.58 -6.45
N SER A 184 2.01 8.40 -7.43
CA SER A 184 2.07 9.86 -7.28
C SER A 184 0.70 10.49 -7.04
N LYS A 185 -0.36 9.98 -7.67
CA LYS A 185 -1.74 10.41 -7.39
C LYS A 185 -2.14 10.11 -5.94
N GLY A 186 -1.77 8.94 -5.42
CA GLY A 186 -2.01 8.58 -4.04
C GLY A 186 -1.31 9.54 -3.08
N VAL A 187 -0.03 9.87 -3.33
CA VAL A 187 0.71 10.86 -2.53
C VAL A 187 0.05 12.24 -2.61
N LYS A 188 -0.34 12.68 -3.80
CA LYS A 188 -1.08 13.96 -3.97
C LYS A 188 -2.37 14.00 -3.16
N TRP A 189 -3.15 12.92 -3.21
CA TRP A 189 -4.39 12.81 -2.44
C TRP A 189 -4.12 12.88 -0.93
N MET A 190 -3.09 12.20 -0.45
CA MET A 190 -2.69 12.24 0.97
C MET A 190 -2.37 13.67 1.43
N PHE A 191 -1.64 14.45 0.65
CA PHE A 191 -1.41 15.87 0.97
C PHE A 191 -2.71 16.68 0.99
N GLY A 192 -3.64 16.43 0.07
CA GLY A 192 -4.94 17.09 0.05
C GLY A 192 -5.77 16.83 1.31
N VAL A 193 -5.87 15.57 1.73
CA VAL A 193 -6.60 15.17 2.95
C VAL A 193 -6.01 15.81 4.20
N LYS A 194 -4.68 15.79 4.33
CA LYS A 194 -3.97 16.33 5.51
C LYS A 194 -3.97 17.86 5.55
N SER A 195 -4.11 18.53 4.42
CA SER A 195 -4.21 20.00 4.35
C SER A 195 -5.63 20.51 4.58
N GLY A 196 -6.63 19.65 4.71
CA GLY A 196 -8.04 20.04 4.88
C GLY A 196 -8.65 20.73 3.66
N LEU A 197 -8.10 20.48 2.45
CA LEU A 197 -8.53 21.03 1.17
C LEU A 197 -9.50 20.09 0.44
#